data_2ab9f3b6b4fa28eff72029403d80512f
#
_entry.id   2ab9f3b6b4fa28eff72029403d80512f
#
_cell.length_a   1.000
_cell.length_b   1.000
_cell.length_c   1.000
_cell.angle_alpha   90.00
_cell.angle_beta   90.00
_cell.angle_gamma   90.00
#
_symmetry.space_group_name_H-M   'P 1'
#
loop_
_entity.id
_entity.type
_entity.pdbx_description
1 polymer ?
#
loop_
_entity_poly.entity_id
_entity_poly.type
_entity_poly.pdbx_seq_one_letter_code
_entity_poly.pdbx_strand_id
1 'polypeptide(L)'
;MIQAVIDIGSNTVRMALYEISRGAPELLLKRKQIVGLASYVKDGVMQDEGIEKAVEVLTDFRLSLERLSIKNIAAFTTAALRNAKNSAEAVSRIERESGVSIRVLSGDEEALFDFVGATHDVEEPDGLLIDIGGGSTELVLYENHEIKRQVSLPIGSLALRTGNVEATLPTPAEVESMRRIARKELSLEDWKGITVPVICGIGGTFKGARAVYNACYPCPEPTCSMDTEKLSGILSRFSVGERIPEAELLLLLRADPDRIHTLLPGLVIAEALFEHFGVKRAVYSDSGVREGFLYSEIIPKMK
;
A
#
# COMPACT_ATOMS: atom_id res chain seq x y z
N MET A 1 -26.05 -1.08 9.03
CA MET A 1 -25.81 -2.23 8.12
C MET A 1 -24.35 -2.62 8.25
N ILE A 2 -24.04 -3.95 8.27
CA ILE A 2 -22.64 -4.42 8.25
C ILE A 2 -22.23 -4.66 6.81
N GLN A 3 -21.10 -4.11 6.41
CA GLN A 3 -20.47 -4.23 5.10
C GLN A 3 -19.07 -4.82 5.25
N ALA A 4 -18.78 -5.90 4.52
CA ALA A 4 -17.43 -6.41 4.37
C ALA A 4 -16.77 -5.82 3.12
N VAL A 5 -15.54 -5.36 3.24
CA VAL A 5 -14.68 -4.93 2.13
C VAL A 5 -13.44 -5.79 2.11
N ILE A 6 -13.16 -6.42 0.98
CA ILE A 6 -11.97 -7.25 0.75
C ILE A 6 -11.08 -6.56 -0.28
N ASP A 7 -9.87 -6.23 0.13
CA ASP A 7 -8.82 -5.62 -0.67
C ASP A 7 -7.77 -6.69 -1.01
N ILE A 8 -7.64 -7.04 -2.28
CA ILE A 8 -6.71 -8.05 -2.79
C ILE A 8 -5.49 -7.32 -3.36
N GLY A 9 -4.59 -6.94 -2.48
CA GLY A 9 -3.37 -6.23 -2.85
C GLY A 9 -2.21 -7.15 -3.25
N SER A 10 -1.13 -6.56 -3.77
CA SER A 10 0.04 -7.28 -4.28
C SER A 10 0.80 -8.08 -3.22
N ASN A 11 0.86 -7.60 -1.99
CA ASN A 11 1.52 -8.28 -0.88
C ASN A 11 0.54 -8.92 0.10
N THR A 12 -0.60 -8.28 0.32
CA THR A 12 -1.50 -8.61 1.42
C THR A 12 -2.94 -8.61 0.95
N VAL A 13 -3.70 -9.65 1.28
CA VAL A 13 -5.16 -9.65 1.16
C VAL A 13 -5.76 -9.25 2.51
N ARG A 14 -6.63 -8.25 2.48
CA ARG A 14 -7.24 -7.66 3.68
C ARG A 14 -8.75 -7.75 3.62
N MET A 15 -9.37 -8.06 4.73
CA MET A 15 -10.81 -7.97 4.94
C MET A 15 -11.08 -7.01 6.09
N ALA A 16 -11.97 -6.06 5.88
CA ALA A 16 -12.44 -5.16 6.91
C ALA A 16 -13.97 -5.21 7.00
N LEU A 17 -14.51 -5.19 8.23
CA LEU A 17 -15.93 -5.09 8.49
C LEU A 17 -16.23 -3.69 9.00
N TYR A 18 -17.23 -3.07 8.40
CA TYR A 18 -17.70 -1.75 8.80
C TYR A 18 -19.17 -1.80 9.17
N GLU A 19 -19.52 -1.16 10.27
CA GLU A 19 -20.90 -0.77 10.50
C GLU A 19 -21.17 0.55 9.79
N ILE A 20 -22.14 0.58 8.89
CA ILE A 20 -22.55 1.80 8.22
C ILE A 20 -23.85 2.27 8.84
N SER A 21 -23.80 3.38 9.58
CA SER A 21 -24.94 4.04 10.19
C SER A 21 -24.95 5.51 9.82
N ARG A 22 -26.11 6.00 9.33
CA ARG A 22 -26.30 7.41 8.90
C ARG A 22 -25.25 7.91 7.88
N GLY A 23 -24.73 7.00 7.04
CA GLY A 23 -23.74 7.32 6.01
C GLY A 23 -22.30 7.43 6.50
N ALA A 24 -22.03 7.16 7.78
CA ALA A 24 -20.68 7.08 8.34
C ALA A 24 -20.29 5.62 8.58
N PRO A 25 -19.14 5.16 8.06
CA PRO A 25 -18.62 3.81 8.32
C PRO A 25 -17.81 3.82 9.62
N GLU A 26 -18.12 2.88 10.51
CA GLU A 26 -17.34 2.56 11.69
C GLU A 26 -16.66 1.22 11.51
N LEU A 27 -15.34 1.17 11.67
CA LEU A 27 -14.58 -0.05 11.53
C LEU A 27 -14.78 -0.97 12.74
N LEU A 28 -15.30 -2.18 12.50
CA LEU A 28 -15.54 -3.19 13.53
C LEU A 28 -14.39 -4.22 13.64
N LEU A 29 -13.86 -4.66 12.49
CA LEU A 29 -12.86 -5.74 12.45
C LEU A 29 -11.95 -5.55 11.25
N LYS A 30 -10.65 -5.81 11.44
CA LYS A 30 -9.66 -6.00 10.35
C LYS A 30 -9.05 -7.40 10.45
N ARG A 31 -9.00 -8.11 9.32
CA ARG A 31 -8.19 -9.33 9.13
C ARG A 31 -7.27 -9.13 7.94
N LYS A 32 -6.06 -9.69 8.02
CA LYS A 32 -5.11 -9.66 6.91
C LYS A 32 -4.41 -11.01 6.78
N GLN A 33 -4.04 -11.34 5.54
CA GLN A 33 -3.14 -12.46 5.23
C GLN A 33 -2.07 -11.96 4.26
N ILE A 34 -0.82 -12.23 4.59
CA ILE A 34 0.32 -11.92 3.72
C ILE A 34 0.40 -13.05 2.71
N VAL A 35 0.20 -12.74 1.44
CA VAL A 35 0.17 -13.71 0.35
C VAL A 35 1.34 -13.51 -0.61
N GLY A 36 1.76 -12.27 -0.83
CA GLY A 36 2.84 -11.92 -1.74
C GLY A 36 2.49 -12.17 -3.21
N LEU A 37 1.26 -11.86 -3.64
CA LEU A 37 0.77 -12.16 -5.00
C LEU A 37 1.70 -11.64 -6.10
N ALA A 38 2.34 -10.49 -5.91
CA ALA A 38 3.28 -9.94 -6.89
C ALA A 38 4.48 -10.87 -7.16
N SER A 39 4.89 -11.72 -6.20
CA SER A 39 5.99 -12.66 -6.39
C SER A 39 5.62 -13.88 -7.26
N TYR A 40 4.33 -14.11 -7.47
CA TYR A 40 3.81 -15.14 -8.36
C TYR A 40 3.57 -14.64 -9.79
N VAL A 41 3.91 -13.38 -10.09
CA VAL A 41 3.87 -12.87 -11.46
C VAL A 41 5.23 -13.11 -12.12
N LYS A 42 5.26 -14.00 -13.13
CA LYS A 42 6.46 -14.31 -13.92
C LYS A 42 6.22 -13.93 -15.37
N ASP A 43 7.13 -13.17 -15.96
CA ASP A 43 7.03 -12.66 -17.34
C ASP A 43 5.71 -11.89 -17.62
N GLY A 44 5.18 -11.27 -16.56
CA GLY A 44 3.91 -10.56 -16.58
C GLY A 44 2.66 -11.47 -16.52
N VAL A 45 2.81 -12.77 -16.22
CA VAL A 45 1.72 -13.74 -16.12
C VAL A 45 1.56 -14.20 -14.67
N MET A 46 0.36 -14.07 -14.12
CA MET A 46 0.02 -14.62 -12.81
C MET A 46 0.03 -16.15 -12.89
N GLN A 47 0.84 -16.77 -12.04
CA GLN A 47 1.01 -18.23 -12.01
C GLN A 47 -0.13 -18.90 -11.24
N ASP A 48 -0.34 -20.19 -11.51
CA ASP A 48 -1.40 -21.00 -10.88
C ASP A 48 -1.30 -21.00 -9.35
N GLU A 49 -0.10 -21.09 -8.81
CA GLU A 49 0.13 -21.07 -7.36
C GLU A 49 -0.36 -19.75 -6.70
N GLY A 50 -0.19 -18.63 -7.40
CA GLY A 50 -0.69 -17.33 -6.94
C GLY A 50 -2.22 -17.27 -6.95
N ILE A 51 -2.84 -17.83 -8.01
CA ILE A 51 -4.30 -17.94 -8.12
C ILE A 51 -4.84 -18.81 -6.99
N GLU A 52 -4.27 -20.01 -6.75
CA GLU A 52 -4.66 -20.93 -5.69
C GLU A 52 -4.56 -20.29 -4.30
N LYS A 53 -3.49 -19.52 -4.04
CA LYS A 53 -3.33 -18.77 -2.79
C LYS A 53 -4.42 -17.71 -2.60
N ALA A 54 -4.77 -16.99 -3.65
CA ALA A 54 -5.87 -16.02 -3.59
C ALA A 54 -7.22 -16.72 -3.31
N VAL A 55 -7.48 -17.83 -3.98
CA VAL A 55 -8.70 -18.67 -3.76
C VAL A 55 -8.77 -19.16 -2.32
N GLU A 56 -7.67 -19.71 -1.77
CA GLU A 56 -7.61 -20.19 -0.38
C GLU A 56 -8.03 -19.08 0.61
N VAL A 57 -7.42 -17.89 0.48
CA VAL A 57 -7.66 -16.77 1.39
C VAL A 57 -9.08 -16.23 1.26
N LEU A 58 -9.57 -16.04 0.04
CA LEU A 58 -10.91 -15.52 -0.20
C LEU A 58 -12.00 -16.50 0.26
N THR A 59 -11.76 -17.80 0.09
CA THR A 59 -12.66 -18.85 0.60
C THR A 59 -12.71 -18.82 2.13
N ASP A 60 -11.58 -18.70 2.83
CA ASP A 60 -11.55 -18.57 4.29
C ASP A 60 -12.28 -17.31 4.77
N PHE A 61 -12.08 -16.17 4.09
CA PHE A 61 -12.80 -14.95 4.42
C PHE A 61 -14.31 -15.09 4.18
N ARG A 62 -14.74 -15.62 3.03
CA ARG A 62 -16.15 -15.86 2.73
C ARG A 62 -16.82 -16.78 3.77
N LEU A 63 -16.19 -17.92 4.10
CA LEU A 63 -16.71 -18.85 5.11
C LEU A 63 -16.81 -18.20 6.50
N SER A 64 -15.83 -17.34 6.85
CA SER A 64 -15.88 -16.58 8.10
C SER A 64 -17.07 -15.60 8.12
N LEU A 65 -17.33 -14.90 7.01
CA LEU A 65 -18.45 -13.97 6.87
C LEU A 65 -19.80 -14.70 6.90
N GLU A 66 -19.91 -15.86 6.26
CA GLU A 66 -21.11 -16.70 6.29
C GLU A 66 -21.47 -17.15 7.71
N ARG A 67 -20.48 -17.58 8.50
CA ARG A 67 -20.68 -17.95 9.93
C ARG A 67 -21.18 -16.79 10.77
N LEU A 68 -20.85 -15.56 10.39
CA LEU A 68 -21.32 -14.32 11.02
C LEU A 68 -22.64 -13.81 10.39
N SER A 69 -23.21 -14.55 9.41
CA SER A 69 -24.41 -14.14 8.66
C SER A 69 -24.25 -12.79 7.93
N ILE A 70 -23.03 -12.41 7.57
CA ILE A 70 -22.72 -11.19 6.82
C ILE A 70 -22.81 -11.50 5.33
N LYS A 71 -23.76 -10.86 4.64
CA LYS A 71 -24.02 -11.08 3.21
C LYS A 71 -23.50 -9.97 2.29
N ASN A 72 -23.32 -8.77 2.83
CA ASN A 72 -22.86 -7.64 2.04
C ASN A 72 -21.32 -7.71 1.95
N ILE A 73 -20.83 -8.23 0.83
CA ILE A 73 -19.40 -8.38 0.55
C ILE A 73 -19.10 -7.59 -0.71
N ALA A 74 -18.13 -6.70 -0.65
CA ALA A 74 -17.52 -6.06 -1.79
C ALA A 74 -16.03 -6.42 -1.79
N ALA A 75 -15.52 -6.89 -2.93
CA ALA A 75 -14.11 -7.20 -3.08
C ALA A 75 -13.55 -6.50 -4.32
N PHE A 76 -12.32 -6.02 -4.21
CA PHE A 76 -11.58 -5.47 -5.32
C PHE A 76 -10.13 -5.93 -5.31
N THR A 77 -9.50 -5.82 -6.47
CA THR A 77 -8.07 -6.11 -6.64
C THR A 77 -7.38 -4.95 -7.35
N THR A 78 -6.08 -4.83 -7.10
CA THR A 78 -5.22 -3.77 -7.60
C THR A 78 -4.02 -4.33 -8.39
N ALA A 79 -2.87 -3.73 -8.34
CA ALA A 79 -1.73 -3.90 -9.24
C ALA A 79 -1.37 -5.36 -9.59
N ALA A 80 -1.32 -6.31 -8.64
CA ALA A 80 -0.81 -7.65 -8.93
C ALA A 80 -1.67 -8.43 -9.94
N LEU A 81 -2.99 -8.35 -9.82
CA LEU A 81 -3.91 -8.97 -10.78
C LEU A 81 -4.23 -8.04 -11.94
N ARG A 82 -4.39 -6.72 -11.68
CA ARG A 82 -4.64 -5.72 -12.74
C ARG A 82 -3.60 -5.76 -13.84
N ASN A 83 -2.31 -5.79 -13.48
CA ASN A 83 -1.19 -5.67 -14.42
C ASN A 83 -0.77 -7.01 -15.04
N ALA A 84 -1.36 -8.12 -14.64
CA ALA A 84 -1.06 -9.42 -15.22
C ALA A 84 -1.63 -9.54 -16.64
N LYS A 85 -0.87 -10.11 -17.57
CA LYS A 85 -1.29 -10.36 -18.95
C LYS A 85 -2.52 -11.26 -19.06
N ASN A 86 -2.68 -12.17 -18.08
CA ASN A 86 -3.81 -13.09 -17.94
C ASN A 86 -4.82 -12.63 -16.87
N SER A 87 -4.90 -11.32 -16.57
CA SER A 87 -5.73 -10.74 -15.50
C SER A 87 -7.17 -11.26 -15.54
N ALA A 88 -7.84 -11.17 -16.68
CA ALA A 88 -9.25 -11.58 -16.80
C ALA A 88 -9.46 -13.07 -16.50
N GLU A 89 -8.55 -13.94 -16.97
CA GLU A 89 -8.59 -15.39 -16.73
C GLU A 89 -8.34 -15.70 -15.25
N ALA A 90 -7.30 -15.09 -14.66
CA ALA A 90 -6.94 -15.27 -13.26
C ALA A 90 -8.08 -14.83 -12.33
N VAL A 91 -8.64 -13.63 -12.55
CA VAL A 91 -9.76 -13.11 -11.76
C VAL A 91 -10.99 -14.00 -11.91
N SER A 92 -11.37 -14.39 -13.14
CA SER A 92 -12.53 -15.27 -13.38
C SER A 92 -12.37 -16.64 -12.69
N ARG A 93 -11.15 -17.21 -12.66
CA ARG A 93 -10.87 -18.45 -11.94
C ARG A 93 -11.00 -18.26 -10.42
N ILE A 94 -10.42 -17.17 -9.89
CA ILE A 94 -10.51 -16.85 -8.46
C ILE A 94 -11.96 -16.67 -8.04
N GLU A 95 -12.77 -15.92 -8.79
CA GLU A 95 -14.19 -15.72 -8.50
C GLU A 95 -14.97 -17.03 -8.49
N ARG A 96 -14.79 -17.85 -9.53
CA ARG A 96 -15.48 -19.13 -9.66
C ARG A 96 -15.14 -20.09 -8.51
N GLU A 97 -13.88 -20.17 -8.11
CA GLU A 97 -13.41 -21.13 -7.11
C GLU A 97 -13.59 -20.63 -5.69
N SER A 98 -13.48 -19.33 -5.42
CA SER A 98 -13.71 -18.74 -4.10
C SER A 98 -15.17 -18.41 -3.80
N GLY A 99 -15.98 -18.17 -4.84
CA GLY A 99 -17.36 -17.67 -4.72
C GLY A 99 -17.45 -16.19 -4.34
N VAL A 100 -16.36 -15.43 -4.46
CA VAL A 100 -16.30 -13.98 -4.19
C VAL A 100 -16.17 -13.22 -5.50
N SER A 101 -17.11 -12.30 -5.78
CA SER A 101 -17.03 -11.43 -6.97
C SER A 101 -16.01 -10.32 -6.75
N ILE A 102 -15.15 -10.05 -7.75
CA ILE A 102 -13.98 -9.17 -7.63
C ILE A 102 -14.04 -8.07 -8.67
N ARG A 103 -13.99 -6.80 -8.25
CA ARG A 103 -13.78 -5.66 -9.14
C ARG A 103 -12.28 -5.41 -9.33
N VAL A 104 -11.82 -5.35 -10.57
CA VAL A 104 -10.44 -4.92 -10.87
C VAL A 104 -10.45 -3.40 -10.96
N LEU A 105 -9.73 -2.74 -10.04
CA LEU A 105 -9.58 -1.29 -10.06
C LEU A 105 -8.50 -0.87 -11.07
N SER A 106 -8.77 0.18 -11.84
CA SER A 106 -7.72 0.88 -12.58
C SER A 106 -6.77 1.62 -11.62
N GLY A 107 -5.58 2.03 -12.09
CA GLY A 107 -4.68 2.85 -11.28
C GLY A 107 -5.30 4.19 -10.88
N ASP A 108 -6.07 4.80 -11.78
CA ASP A 108 -6.76 6.07 -11.52
C ASP A 108 -7.87 5.91 -10.49
N GLU A 109 -8.63 4.80 -10.52
CA GLU A 109 -9.65 4.50 -9.51
C GLU A 109 -9.00 4.24 -8.13
N GLU A 110 -7.88 3.50 -8.10
CA GLU A 110 -7.12 3.24 -6.88
C GLU A 110 -6.65 4.55 -6.25
N ALA A 111 -6.00 5.43 -7.04
CA ALA A 111 -5.55 6.74 -6.60
C ALA A 111 -6.70 7.66 -6.13
N LEU A 112 -7.84 7.65 -6.84
CA LEU A 112 -9.02 8.40 -6.43
C LEU A 112 -9.57 7.91 -5.09
N PHE A 113 -9.67 6.59 -4.90
CA PHE A 113 -10.18 6.04 -3.63
C PHE A 113 -9.22 6.26 -2.49
N ASP A 114 -7.90 6.19 -2.73
CA ASP A 114 -6.91 6.56 -1.73
C ASP A 114 -7.09 8.02 -1.28
N PHE A 115 -7.27 8.94 -2.23
CA PHE A 115 -7.48 10.34 -1.92
C PHE A 115 -8.78 10.57 -1.14
N VAL A 116 -9.90 10.01 -1.60
CA VAL A 116 -11.20 10.12 -0.90
C VAL A 116 -11.13 9.52 0.51
N GLY A 117 -10.43 8.40 0.68
CA GLY A 117 -10.23 7.78 1.99
C GLY A 117 -9.37 8.65 2.90
N ALA A 118 -8.26 9.17 2.41
CA ALA A 118 -7.30 9.93 3.21
C ALA A 118 -7.79 11.33 3.60
N THR A 119 -8.68 11.96 2.82
CA THR A 119 -9.14 13.34 3.08
C THR A 119 -9.86 13.53 4.43
N HIS A 120 -10.34 12.45 5.03
CA HIS A 120 -10.94 12.53 6.36
C HIS A 120 -9.92 12.70 7.48
N ASP A 121 -8.64 12.31 7.26
CA ASP A 121 -7.61 12.28 8.28
C ASP A 121 -6.49 13.31 8.03
N VAL A 122 -6.52 14.01 6.89
CA VAL A 122 -5.47 14.95 6.45
C VAL A 122 -6.00 16.36 6.46
N GLU A 123 -5.41 17.22 7.31
CA GLU A 123 -5.83 18.63 7.45
C GLU A 123 -5.17 19.55 6.41
N GLU A 124 -4.06 19.12 5.79
CA GLU A 124 -3.32 19.93 4.83
C GLU A 124 -4.10 20.11 3.53
N PRO A 125 -4.41 21.36 3.11
CA PRO A 125 -5.20 21.65 1.91
C PRO A 125 -4.45 21.33 0.61
N ASP A 126 -3.12 21.39 0.64
CA ASP A 126 -2.24 21.21 -0.51
C ASP A 126 -1.17 20.16 -0.19
N GLY A 127 -0.86 19.30 -1.16
CA GLY A 127 0.15 18.29 -0.97
C GLY A 127 0.17 17.21 -2.04
N LEU A 128 0.93 16.17 -1.76
CA LEU A 128 0.99 14.96 -2.56
C LEU A 128 0.62 13.76 -1.70
N LEU A 129 -0.51 13.12 -2.03
CA LEU A 129 -0.87 11.83 -1.44
C LEU A 129 -0.07 10.74 -2.14
N ILE A 130 0.46 9.80 -1.36
CA ILE A 130 1.25 8.68 -1.85
C ILE A 130 0.81 7.38 -1.18
N ASP A 131 0.44 6.36 -1.97
CA ASP A 131 0.41 4.96 -1.54
C ASP A 131 1.51 4.17 -2.24
N ILE A 132 2.47 3.67 -1.48
CA ILE A 132 3.49 2.75 -1.98
C ILE A 132 3.02 1.34 -1.67
N GLY A 133 2.35 0.73 -2.65
CA GLY A 133 1.89 -0.63 -2.59
C GLY A 133 3.00 -1.67 -2.80
N GLY A 134 2.62 -2.94 -2.98
CA GLY A 134 3.57 -4.01 -3.30
C GLY A 134 4.00 -4.01 -4.76
N GLY A 135 3.12 -3.64 -5.69
CA GLY A 135 3.32 -3.71 -7.14
C GLY A 135 3.23 -2.38 -7.88
N SER A 136 2.67 -1.36 -7.26
CA SER A 136 2.52 -0.01 -7.83
C SER A 136 2.72 1.06 -6.76
N THR A 137 2.81 2.31 -7.19
CA THR A 137 2.82 3.50 -6.33
C THR A 137 1.85 4.51 -6.92
N GLU A 138 0.83 4.85 -6.19
CA GLU A 138 -0.17 5.85 -6.54
C GLU A 138 0.27 7.22 -6.03
N LEU A 139 0.21 8.23 -6.90
CA LEU A 139 0.51 9.63 -6.60
C LEU A 139 -0.71 10.48 -6.92
N VAL A 140 -1.17 11.28 -5.95
CA VAL A 140 -2.27 12.22 -6.16
C VAL A 140 -1.83 13.61 -5.69
N LEU A 141 -1.58 14.51 -6.64
CA LEU A 141 -1.37 15.92 -6.37
C LEU A 141 -2.71 16.58 -6.08
N TYR A 142 -2.83 17.26 -4.97
CA TYR A 142 -4.03 17.99 -4.60
C TYR A 142 -3.71 19.41 -4.16
N GLU A 143 -4.63 20.34 -4.46
CA GLU A 143 -4.59 21.73 -4.06
C GLU A 143 -6.01 22.15 -3.63
N ASN A 144 -6.13 22.83 -2.50
CA ASN A 144 -7.42 23.19 -1.88
C ASN A 144 -8.34 21.97 -1.70
N HIS A 145 -7.81 20.82 -1.30
CA HIS A 145 -8.50 19.54 -1.17
C HIS A 145 -9.14 19.03 -2.49
N GLU A 146 -8.66 19.49 -3.65
CA GLU A 146 -9.10 19.02 -4.95
C GLU A 146 -7.96 18.31 -5.68
N ILE A 147 -8.27 17.17 -6.31
CA ILE A 147 -7.31 16.45 -7.16
C ILE A 147 -6.96 17.32 -8.37
N LYS A 148 -5.67 17.61 -8.57
CA LYS A 148 -5.14 18.30 -9.74
C LYS A 148 -4.49 17.33 -10.74
N ARG A 149 -3.83 16.31 -10.23
CA ARG A 149 -3.19 15.28 -11.04
C ARG A 149 -3.11 13.98 -10.25
N GLN A 150 -3.29 12.86 -10.93
CA GLN A 150 -3.08 11.53 -10.36
C GLN A 150 -2.34 10.64 -11.36
N VAL A 151 -1.55 9.70 -10.85
CA VAL A 151 -0.86 8.69 -11.65
C VAL A 151 -0.58 7.45 -10.81
N SER A 152 -0.61 6.29 -11.45
CA SER A 152 -0.14 5.03 -10.89
C SER A 152 1.17 4.65 -11.57
N LEU A 153 2.27 4.65 -10.83
CA LEU A 153 3.58 4.22 -11.30
C LEU A 153 3.70 2.69 -11.18
N PRO A 154 4.26 1.98 -12.17
CA PRO A 154 4.41 0.53 -12.14
C PRO A 154 5.61 0.08 -11.29
N ILE A 155 5.79 0.70 -10.12
CA ILE A 155 6.84 0.40 -9.15
C ILE A 155 6.24 0.33 -7.75
N GLY A 156 6.48 -0.79 -7.05
CA GLY A 156 6.03 -1.01 -5.68
C GLY A 156 7.09 -1.72 -4.84
N SER A 157 6.91 -1.72 -3.54
CA SER A 157 7.90 -2.19 -2.57
C SER A 157 8.30 -3.67 -2.76
N LEU A 158 7.34 -4.55 -3.05
CA LEU A 158 7.61 -5.97 -3.29
C LEU A 158 8.17 -6.20 -4.70
N ALA A 159 7.63 -5.53 -5.72
CA ALA A 159 8.13 -5.60 -7.08
C ALA A 159 9.59 -5.10 -7.17
N LEU A 160 9.90 -3.98 -6.51
CA LEU A 160 11.26 -3.43 -6.47
C LEU A 160 12.24 -4.36 -5.73
N ARG A 161 11.79 -5.02 -4.65
CA ARG A 161 12.58 -6.02 -3.94
C ARG A 161 12.93 -7.22 -4.82
N THR A 162 11.95 -7.72 -5.56
CA THR A 162 12.09 -8.92 -6.38
C THR A 162 13.14 -8.70 -7.49
N GLY A 163 14.18 -9.53 -7.50
CA GLY A 163 15.29 -9.42 -8.45
C GLY A 163 16.37 -8.37 -8.10
N ASN A 164 16.19 -7.60 -7.00
CA ASN A 164 17.17 -6.59 -6.57
C ASN A 164 17.74 -6.85 -5.17
N VAL A 165 17.10 -7.68 -4.35
CA VAL A 165 17.53 -7.97 -2.98
C VAL A 165 17.60 -9.48 -2.78
N GLU A 166 18.79 -9.99 -2.48
CA GLU A 166 19.03 -11.43 -2.27
C GLU A 166 18.68 -11.86 -0.84
N ALA A 167 19.12 -11.09 0.15
CA ALA A 167 18.90 -11.36 1.57
C ALA A 167 17.56 -10.82 2.10
N THR A 168 17.35 -10.89 3.41
CA THR A 168 16.18 -10.30 4.07
C THR A 168 16.18 -8.79 3.98
N LEU A 169 17.33 -8.17 4.24
CA LEU A 169 17.55 -6.72 4.14
C LEU A 169 18.54 -6.42 3.02
N PRO A 170 18.37 -5.30 2.30
CA PRO A 170 19.25 -4.92 1.22
C PRO A 170 20.62 -4.48 1.72
N THR A 171 21.64 -4.73 0.92
CA THR A 171 22.96 -4.11 1.04
C THR A 171 22.91 -2.66 0.55
N PRO A 172 23.92 -1.82 0.90
CA PRO A 172 24.03 -0.47 0.33
C PRO A 172 24.09 -0.45 -1.21
N ALA A 173 24.71 -1.44 -1.83
CA ALA A 173 24.81 -1.56 -3.29
C ALA A 173 23.44 -1.87 -3.93
N GLU A 174 22.66 -2.75 -3.31
CA GLU A 174 21.30 -3.07 -3.75
C GLU A 174 20.38 -1.87 -3.57
N VAL A 175 20.50 -1.11 -2.47
CA VAL A 175 19.76 0.16 -2.28
C VAL A 175 20.06 1.14 -3.40
N GLU A 176 21.32 1.32 -3.78
CA GLU A 176 21.69 2.23 -4.87
C GLU A 176 21.16 1.75 -6.23
N SER A 177 21.10 0.44 -6.45
CA SER A 177 20.46 -0.14 -7.64
C SER A 177 18.97 0.17 -7.66
N MET A 178 18.28 -0.03 -6.55
CA MET A 178 16.85 0.27 -6.39
C MET A 178 16.55 1.78 -6.56
N ARG A 179 17.40 2.68 -6.02
CA ARG A 179 17.29 4.14 -6.22
C ARG A 179 17.32 4.52 -7.70
N ARG A 180 18.23 3.92 -8.49
CA ARG A 180 18.29 4.18 -9.95
C ARG A 180 17.02 3.78 -10.66
N ILE A 181 16.41 2.64 -10.27
CA ILE A 181 15.13 2.18 -10.82
C ILE A 181 14.02 3.17 -10.43
N ALA A 182 13.90 3.53 -9.15
CA ALA A 182 12.87 4.45 -8.67
C ALA A 182 12.95 5.82 -9.35
N ARG A 183 14.16 6.41 -9.44
CA ARG A 183 14.36 7.68 -10.13
C ARG A 183 14.06 7.61 -11.62
N LYS A 184 14.36 6.49 -12.28
CA LYS A 184 14.02 6.27 -13.69
C LYS A 184 12.52 6.26 -13.89
N GLU A 185 11.76 5.49 -13.11
CA GLU A 185 10.30 5.45 -13.22
C GLU A 185 9.67 6.83 -13.00
N LEU A 186 10.12 7.58 -11.99
CA LEU A 186 9.67 8.96 -11.76
C LEU A 186 9.99 9.91 -12.91
N SER A 187 11.13 9.72 -13.60
CA SER A 187 11.54 10.58 -14.71
C SER A 187 10.69 10.36 -15.99
N LEU A 188 9.91 9.28 -16.09
CA LEU A 188 9.00 9.04 -17.20
C LEU A 188 7.74 9.89 -17.11
N GLU A 189 7.44 10.44 -15.92
CA GLU A 189 6.30 11.29 -15.67
C GLU A 189 6.71 12.78 -15.68
N ASP A 190 5.86 13.64 -16.22
CA ASP A 190 6.13 15.09 -16.29
C ASP A 190 5.73 15.80 -14.98
N TRP A 191 6.53 15.58 -13.93
CA TRP A 191 6.41 16.27 -12.63
C TRP A 191 7.38 17.46 -12.51
N LYS A 192 7.99 17.88 -13.60
CA LYS A 192 9.06 18.86 -13.59
C LYS A 192 8.60 20.22 -13.05
N GLY A 193 9.32 20.70 -12.04
CA GLY A 193 9.08 21.99 -11.41
C GLY A 193 7.93 21.98 -10.38
N ILE A 194 7.31 20.85 -10.12
CA ILE A 194 6.31 20.72 -9.06
C ILE A 194 7.02 20.55 -7.72
N THR A 195 6.68 21.40 -6.76
CA THR A 195 7.10 21.28 -5.36
C THR A 195 5.84 21.23 -4.49
N VAL A 196 5.87 20.46 -3.42
CA VAL A 196 4.74 20.34 -2.51
C VAL A 196 5.15 20.57 -1.06
N PRO A 197 4.29 21.16 -0.21
CA PRO A 197 4.65 21.46 1.18
C PRO A 197 4.75 20.22 2.05
N VAL A 198 3.98 19.17 1.72
CA VAL A 198 3.87 17.94 2.50
C VAL A 198 3.58 16.75 1.60
N ILE A 199 4.07 15.59 2.01
CA ILE A 199 3.61 14.29 1.52
C ILE A 199 2.68 13.69 2.55
N CYS A 200 1.46 13.31 2.12
CA CYS A 200 0.58 12.45 2.86
C CYS A 200 0.82 11.00 2.43
N GLY A 201 1.44 10.22 3.29
CA GLY A 201 1.69 8.81 3.03
C GLY A 201 0.60 7.94 3.63
N ILE A 202 0.05 7.04 2.83
CA ILE A 202 -0.94 6.05 3.27
C ILE A 202 -0.43 4.63 3.04
N GLY A 203 -1.25 3.67 3.41
CA GLY A 203 -0.98 2.26 3.17
C GLY A 203 0.14 1.69 4.03
N GLY A 204 0.58 0.53 3.59
CA GLY A 204 1.42 -0.29 4.47
C GLY A 204 2.86 0.15 4.57
N THR A 205 3.44 0.73 3.53
CA THR A 205 4.81 1.22 3.55
C THR A 205 4.96 2.39 4.52
N PHE A 206 4.08 3.38 4.44
CA PHE A 206 4.11 4.53 5.36
C PHE A 206 3.71 4.15 6.78
N LYS A 207 2.84 3.16 6.98
CA LYS A 207 2.54 2.59 8.30
C LYS A 207 3.80 2.00 8.95
N GLY A 208 4.52 1.16 8.22
CA GLY A 208 5.79 0.58 8.68
C GLY A 208 6.87 1.65 8.90
N ALA A 209 6.99 2.60 7.97
CA ALA A 209 7.90 3.74 8.09
C ALA A 209 7.66 4.53 9.40
N ARG A 210 6.40 4.86 9.69
CA ARG A 210 6.02 5.53 10.94
C ARG A 210 6.37 4.69 12.18
N ALA A 211 6.09 3.39 12.15
CA ALA A 211 6.38 2.51 13.28
C ALA A 211 7.89 2.48 13.58
N VAL A 212 8.72 2.30 12.56
CA VAL A 212 10.19 2.30 12.70
C VAL A 212 10.71 3.70 13.05
N TYR A 213 10.13 4.77 12.46
CA TYR A 213 10.49 6.14 12.80
C TYR A 213 10.29 6.42 14.30
N ASN A 214 9.12 6.10 14.84
CA ASN A 214 8.83 6.29 16.27
C ASN A 214 9.70 5.41 17.18
N ALA A 215 10.14 4.24 16.72
CA ALA A 215 11.09 3.39 17.45
C ALA A 215 12.51 3.95 17.41
N CYS A 216 12.93 4.55 16.29
CA CYS A 216 14.26 5.17 16.14
C CYS A 216 14.37 6.54 16.81
N TYR A 217 13.27 7.30 16.83
CA TYR A 217 13.19 8.68 17.35
C TYR A 217 12.03 8.79 18.34
N PRO A 218 12.16 8.20 19.53
CA PRO A 218 11.06 8.15 20.49
C PRO A 218 10.64 9.55 20.96
N CYS A 219 9.33 9.80 20.94
CA CYS A 219 8.66 10.97 21.46
C CYS A 219 7.69 10.54 22.57
N PRO A 220 7.25 11.47 23.48
CA PRO A 220 6.27 11.17 24.50
C PRO A 220 4.98 10.53 23.96
N GLU A 221 4.54 11.02 22.79
CA GLU A 221 3.43 10.45 22.02
C GLU A 221 3.90 10.08 20.62
N PRO A 222 3.50 8.89 20.09
CA PRO A 222 3.85 8.49 18.73
C PRO A 222 3.32 9.49 17.70
N THR A 223 4.22 10.03 16.87
CA THR A 223 3.86 11.00 15.84
C THR A 223 3.37 10.36 14.56
N CYS A 224 2.46 11.02 13.85
CA CYS A 224 2.15 10.75 12.45
C CYS A 224 3.01 11.60 11.48
N SER A 225 3.61 12.69 11.98
CA SER A 225 4.49 13.57 11.19
C SER A 225 5.94 13.11 11.28
N MET A 226 6.56 12.92 10.13
CA MET A 226 7.91 12.38 10.00
C MET A 226 8.77 13.34 9.18
N ASP A 227 10.00 13.57 9.64
CA ASP A 227 11.03 14.27 8.89
C ASP A 227 11.62 13.35 7.80
N THR A 228 11.66 13.83 6.56
CA THR A 228 12.07 13.00 5.40
C THR A 228 13.57 12.68 5.44
N GLU A 229 14.40 13.57 5.98
CA GLU A 229 15.85 13.32 6.14
C GLU A 229 16.10 12.20 7.17
N LYS A 230 15.32 12.18 8.26
CA LYS A 230 15.38 11.09 9.23
C LYS A 230 14.88 9.78 8.66
N LEU A 231 13.87 9.79 7.77
CA LEU A 231 13.43 8.59 7.06
C LEU A 231 14.54 8.04 6.14
N SER A 232 15.25 8.89 5.42
CA SER A 232 16.45 8.50 4.65
C SER A 232 17.57 7.97 5.55
N GLY A 233 17.72 8.52 6.75
CA GLY A 233 18.64 8.00 7.78
C GLY A 233 18.28 6.59 8.24
N ILE A 234 16.98 6.26 8.37
CA ILE A 234 16.50 4.89 8.67
C ILE A 234 16.91 3.95 7.55
N LEU A 235 16.70 4.33 6.28
CA LEU A 235 17.11 3.52 5.15
C LEU A 235 18.62 3.20 5.20
N SER A 236 19.46 4.20 5.45
CA SER A 236 20.91 4.01 5.57
C SER A 236 21.29 3.13 6.76
N ARG A 237 20.61 3.27 7.91
CA ARG A 237 20.87 2.52 9.14
C ARG A 237 20.63 1.02 8.98
N PHE A 238 19.59 0.63 8.24
CA PHE A 238 19.18 -0.77 8.10
C PHE A 238 19.60 -1.43 6.78
N SER A 239 20.26 -0.70 5.88
CA SER A 239 20.82 -1.25 4.63
C SER A 239 22.18 -1.88 4.88
N VAL A 240 22.21 -2.99 5.60
CA VAL A 240 23.45 -3.64 6.06
C VAL A 240 23.70 -5.02 5.43
N GLY A 241 22.75 -5.55 4.67
CA GLY A 241 22.85 -6.87 4.05
C GLY A 241 22.64 -8.02 5.05
N GLU A 242 23.58 -8.99 5.02
CA GLU A 242 23.38 -10.26 5.73
C GLU A 242 23.57 -10.19 7.26
N ARG A 243 24.31 -9.21 7.76
CA ARG A 243 24.65 -9.10 9.19
C ARG A 243 24.14 -7.81 9.79
N ILE A 244 22.93 -7.84 10.28
CA ILE A 244 22.37 -6.76 11.09
C ILE A 244 22.70 -7.02 12.58
N PRO A 245 23.12 -6.01 13.36
CA PRO A 245 23.24 -6.15 14.81
C PRO A 245 21.91 -6.57 15.44
N GLU A 246 21.96 -7.46 16.44
CA GLU A 246 20.76 -8.02 17.09
C GLU A 246 19.80 -6.92 17.59
N ALA A 247 20.34 -5.86 18.19
CA ALA A 247 19.54 -4.74 18.69
C ALA A 247 18.75 -4.03 17.56
N GLU A 248 19.36 -3.88 16.38
CA GLU A 248 18.74 -3.29 15.21
C GLU A 248 17.65 -4.21 14.62
N LEU A 249 17.93 -5.51 14.54
CA LEU A 249 16.95 -6.50 14.11
C LEU A 249 15.74 -6.52 15.05
N LEU A 250 15.97 -6.52 16.36
CA LEU A 250 14.89 -6.47 17.35
C LEU A 250 14.05 -5.21 17.23
N LEU A 251 14.66 -4.06 16.93
CA LEU A 251 13.94 -2.82 16.69
C LEU A 251 12.98 -2.95 15.49
N LEU A 252 13.47 -3.44 14.36
CA LEU A 252 12.64 -3.66 13.17
C LEU A 252 11.50 -4.66 13.42
N LEU A 253 11.81 -5.81 14.05
CA LEU A 253 10.83 -6.86 14.31
C LEU A 253 9.76 -6.43 15.31
N ARG A 254 10.09 -5.56 16.28
CA ARG A 254 9.10 -5.01 17.20
C ARG A 254 8.24 -3.92 16.58
N ALA A 255 8.80 -3.15 15.65
CA ALA A 255 8.09 -2.06 15.00
C ALA A 255 7.10 -2.57 13.93
N ASP A 256 7.56 -3.40 12.99
CA ASP A 256 6.70 -3.96 11.93
C ASP A 256 7.29 -5.28 11.37
N PRO A 257 7.04 -6.42 12.03
CA PRO A 257 7.58 -7.71 11.60
C PRO A 257 7.04 -8.17 10.23
N ASP A 258 5.81 -7.78 9.89
CA ASP A 258 5.16 -8.20 8.64
C ASP A 258 5.81 -7.59 7.39
N ARG A 259 6.62 -6.52 7.57
CA ARG A 259 7.20 -5.77 6.46
C ARG A 259 8.72 -5.77 6.42
N ILE A 260 9.35 -6.64 7.18
CA ILE A 260 10.82 -6.72 7.23
C ILE A 260 11.46 -6.83 5.82
N HIS A 261 10.78 -7.46 4.88
CA HIS A 261 11.26 -7.65 3.52
C HIS A 261 10.95 -6.49 2.57
N THR A 262 9.88 -5.71 2.82
CA THR A 262 9.35 -4.72 1.87
C THR A 262 9.49 -3.29 2.35
N LEU A 263 9.77 -3.07 3.64
CA LEU A 263 9.88 -1.73 4.21
C LEU A 263 11.00 -0.90 3.57
N LEU A 264 12.23 -1.44 3.53
CA LEU A 264 13.37 -0.69 2.97
C LEU A 264 13.24 -0.45 1.46
N PRO A 265 12.84 -1.43 0.62
CA PRO A 265 12.49 -1.15 -0.77
C PRO A 265 11.40 -0.08 -0.93
N GLY A 266 10.38 -0.08 -0.08
CA GLY A 266 9.35 0.97 -0.07
C GLY A 266 9.92 2.33 0.33
N LEU A 267 10.81 2.39 1.32
CA LEU A 267 11.50 3.62 1.71
C LEU A 267 12.43 4.17 0.60
N VAL A 268 13.02 3.31 -0.24
CA VAL A 268 13.77 3.74 -1.42
C VAL A 268 12.87 4.51 -2.40
N ILE A 269 11.66 4.01 -2.64
CA ILE A 269 10.68 4.72 -3.49
C ILE A 269 10.29 6.05 -2.84
N ALA A 270 9.98 6.04 -1.54
CA ALA A 270 9.63 7.23 -0.79
C ALA A 270 10.75 8.30 -0.82
N GLU A 271 12.00 7.90 -0.61
CA GLU A 271 13.18 8.79 -0.68
C GLU A 271 13.31 9.44 -2.06
N ALA A 272 13.17 8.67 -3.14
CA ALA A 272 13.19 9.22 -4.50
C ALA A 272 12.08 10.26 -4.73
N LEU A 273 10.90 10.05 -4.15
CA LEU A 273 9.78 11.01 -4.19
C LEU A 273 10.09 12.25 -3.34
N PHE A 274 10.65 12.11 -2.13
CA PHE A 274 11.02 13.23 -1.28
C PHE A 274 12.05 14.13 -1.97
N GLU A 275 13.07 13.53 -2.60
CA GLU A 275 14.08 14.27 -3.37
C GLU A 275 13.47 14.97 -4.58
N HIS A 276 12.62 14.27 -5.35
CA HIS A 276 12.02 14.80 -6.57
C HIS A 276 11.15 16.04 -6.30
N PHE A 277 10.34 16.00 -5.25
CA PHE A 277 9.40 17.08 -4.89
C PHE A 277 9.97 18.07 -3.86
N GLY A 278 11.20 17.87 -3.39
CA GLY A 278 11.88 18.75 -2.42
C GLY A 278 11.20 18.80 -1.04
N VAL A 279 10.53 17.73 -0.63
CA VAL A 279 9.69 17.69 0.57
C VAL A 279 10.51 17.34 1.81
N LYS A 280 10.27 18.07 2.91
CA LYS A 280 10.93 17.84 4.20
C LYS A 280 10.05 17.16 5.25
N ARG A 281 8.74 17.04 4.99
CA ARG A 281 7.77 16.50 5.93
C ARG A 281 6.84 15.49 5.24
N ALA A 282 6.71 14.32 5.84
CA ALA A 282 5.70 13.33 5.48
C ALA A 282 4.75 13.10 6.66
N VAL A 283 3.46 13.01 6.39
CA VAL A 283 2.41 12.70 7.37
C VAL A 283 1.77 11.37 7.01
N TYR A 284 1.54 10.51 7.99
CA TYR A 284 0.86 9.24 7.79
C TYR A 284 -0.63 9.34 8.11
N SER A 285 -1.49 8.82 7.21
CA SER A 285 -2.91 8.54 7.46
C SER A 285 -3.18 7.02 7.45
N ASP A 286 -4.07 6.53 8.34
CA ASP A 286 -4.47 5.11 8.42
C ASP A 286 -5.63 4.77 7.47
N SER A 287 -6.24 5.78 6.82
CA SER A 287 -7.31 5.63 5.84
C SER A 287 -6.74 5.64 4.41
N GLY A 288 -7.36 4.90 3.50
CA GLY A 288 -6.91 4.75 2.11
C GLY A 288 -7.99 4.12 1.22
N VAL A 289 -7.57 3.32 0.23
CA VAL A 289 -8.41 2.77 -0.84
C VAL A 289 -9.70 2.10 -0.36
N ARG A 290 -9.69 1.40 0.77
CA ARG A 290 -10.88 0.70 1.29
C ARG A 290 -11.94 1.68 1.79
N GLU A 291 -11.52 2.66 2.56
CA GLU A 291 -12.40 3.72 3.07
C GLU A 291 -12.91 4.57 1.91
N GLY A 292 -12.06 4.93 0.95
CA GLY A 292 -12.45 5.64 -0.26
C GLY A 292 -13.42 4.83 -1.12
N PHE A 293 -13.20 3.53 -1.27
CA PHE A 293 -14.15 2.64 -1.96
C PHE A 293 -15.52 2.62 -1.28
N LEU A 294 -15.55 2.59 0.07
CA LEU A 294 -16.81 2.69 0.82
C LEU A 294 -17.54 4.00 0.54
N TYR A 295 -16.84 5.13 0.65
CA TYR A 295 -17.43 6.46 0.45
C TYR A 295 -17.89 6.70 -0.99
N SER A 296 -17.17 6.17 -1.97
CA SER A 296 -17.46 6.41 -3.40
C SER A 296 -18.47 5.41 -3.97
N GLU A 297 -18.41 4.13 -3.57
CA GLU A 297 -19.15 3.08 -4.27
C GLU A 297 -20.26 2.41 -3.45
N ILE A 298 -20.15 2.39 -2.13
CA ILE A 298 -21.09 1.67 -1.27
C ILE A 298 -22.11 2.62 -0.66
N ILE A 299 -21.64 3.64 0.07
CA ILE A 299 -22.51 4.55 0.81
C ILE A 299 -23.47 5.33 -0.09
N PRO A 300 -23.09 5.85 -1.27
CA PRO A 300 -24.01 6.54 -2.15
C PRO A 300 -25.17 5.67 -2.67
N LYS A 301 -24.93 4.35 -2.84
CA LYS A 301 -25.95 3.40 -3.33
C LYS A 301 -26.94 2.96 -2.23
N MET A 302 -26.70 3.37 -0.98
CA MET A 302 -27.59 3.07 0.15
C MET A 302 -28.70 4.12 0.34
N LYS A 303 -28.61 5.25 -0.37
CA LYS A 303 -29.63 6.31 -0.42
C LYS A 303 -30.68 5.98 -1.47
#